data_23d931f7559b44e13d5607c9f3aea5b3
#
_entry.id   23d931f7559b44e13d5607c9f3aea5b3
#
_cell.length_a   1.000
_cell.length_b   1.000
_cell.length_c   1.000
_cell.angle_alpha   90.00
_cell.angle_beta   90.00
_cell.angle_gamma   90.00
#
_symmetry.space_group_name_H-M   'P 1'
#
loop_
_entity.id
_entity.type
_entity.pdbx_description
1 polymer ?
#
loop_
_entity_poly.entity_id
_entity_poly.type
_entity_poly.pdbx_seq_one_letter_code
_entity_poly.pdbx_strand_id
1 'polypeptide(L)'
;HLDKHPDGKGPFVARDGMLVSLGSPGGHLVHDEVNQNYRLEVEYRFAGKPGNCGVLVHSSKPRALYKMFPKSIEVQMYHKNAGDFWCIVENITVPNMVKRRGPEKNWGITEGKARRILNLTDGSEKEPGDWNRMVIECLNDQVKVWVNGDFVNHGSKCTARKGKIAIQAEGSEVEFRK
;
A
#
# COMPACT_ATOMS: atom_id res chain seq x y z
N HIS A 1 -2.38 6.80 -13.92
CA HIS A 1 -1.73 6.65 -15.22
C HIS A 1 -1.00 5.33 -15.24
N LEU A 2 -1.60 4.34 -15.86
CA LEU A 2 -0.86 3.23 -16.39
C LEU A 2 -0.04 3.81 -17.54
N ASP A 3 1.27 3.87 -17.41
CA ASP A 3 2.08 3.96 -18.58
C ASP A 3 1.65 2.77 -19.44
N LYS A 4 1.27 3.06 -20.67
CA LYS A 4 0.78 2.03 -21.56
C LYS A 4 1.81 0.91 -21.62
N HIS A 5 1.45 -0.26 -21.13
CA HIS A 5 2.23 -1.45 -21.35
C HIS A 5 2.45 -1.58 -22.86
N PRO A 6 3.63 -2.04 -23.33
CA PRO A 6 3.92 -2.13 -24.76
C PRO A 6 2.87 -2.86 -25.60
N ASP A 7 2.14 -3.79 -24.99
CA ASP A 7 1.04 -4.55 -25.61
C ASP A 7 -0.36 -3.92 -25.39
N GLY A 8 -0.44 -2.72 -24.80
CA GLY A 8 -1.69 -2.02 -24.52
C GLY A 8 -2.54 -2.61 -23.42
N LYS A 9 -2.08 -3.68 -22.75
CA LYS A 9 -2.78 -4.33 -21.65
C LYS A 9 -2.15 -3.90 -20.33
N GLY A 10 -2.91 -3.20 -19.50
CA GLY A 10 -2.50 -2.87 -18.14
C GLY A 10 -2.69 -4.08 -17.20
N PRO A 11 -2.08 -4.04 -16.00
CA PRO A 11 -2.24 -5.08 -14.99
C PRO A 11 -3.58 -5.02 -14.25
N PHE A 12 -4.49 -4.13 -14.62
CA PHE A 12 -5.79 -3.96 -13.98
C PHE A 12 -6.92 -4.13 -14.98
N VAL A 13 -7.92 -4.92 -14.59
CA VAL A 13 -9.11 -5.18 -15.38
C VAL A 13 -10.37 -5.08 -14.51
N ALA A 14 -11.51 -4.81 -15.15
CA ALA A 14 -12.82 -5.00 -14.54
C ALA A 14 -13.30 -6.42 -14.86
N ARG A 15 -13.68 -7.18 -13.83
CA ARG A 15 -14.22 -8.53 -13.95
C ARG A 15 -15.33 -8.74 -12.92
N ASP A 16 -16.52 -9.15 -13.36
CA ASP A 16 -17.67 -9.42 -12.51
C ASP A 16 -18.02 -8.27 -11.53
N GLY A 17 -17.92 -7.03 -12.02
CA GLY A 17 -18.17 -5.83 -11.21
C GLY A 17 -17.07 -5.48 -10.20
N MET A 18 -15.96 -6.19 -10.22
CA MET A 18 -14.80 -5.96 -9.36
C MET A 18 -13.66 -5.34 -10.13
N LEU A 19 -12.81 -4.60 -9.43
CA LEU A 19 -11.48 -4.23 -9.91
C LEU A 19 -10.52 -5.39 -9.60
N VAL A 20 -9.79 -5.84 -10.60
CA VAL A 20 -8.83 -6.93 -10.45
C VAL A 20 -7.44 -6.46 -10.84
N SER A 21 -6.49 -6.59 -9.91
CA SER A 21 -5.06 -6.53 -10.22
C SER A 21 -4.61 -7.92 -10.68
N LEU A 22 -4.08 -8.03 -11.88
CA LEU A 22 -3.52 -9.28 -12.40
C LEU A 22 -2.13 -9.58 -11.84
N GLY A 23 -1.54 -8.63 -11.07
CA GLY A 23 -0.21 -8.75 -10.49
C GLY A 23 0.95 -8.61 -11.49
N SER A 24 0.71 -8.83 -12.75
CA SER A 24 1.69 -8.72 -13.84
C SER A 24 1.03 -8.11 -15.09
N PRO A 25 1.72 -7.22 -15.80
CA PRO A 25 3.00 -6.60 -15.45
C PRO A 25 2.89 -5.76 -14.17
N GLY A 26 4.03 -5.53 -13.49
CA GLY A 26 4.06 -4.64 -12.32
C GLY A 26 3.63 -3.22 -12.68
N GLY A 27 2.89 -2.57 -11.78
CA GLY A 27 2.42 -1.20 -12.01
C GLY A 27 1.45 -0.72 -10.92
N HIS A 28 0.86 0.45 -11.16
CA HIS A 28 -0.05 1.10 -10.23
C HIS A 28 -1.28 1.65 -10.94
N LEU A 29 -2.46 1.40 -10.38
CA LEU A 29 -3.67 2.14 -10.75
C LEU A 29 -3.81 3.33 -9.81
N VAL A 30 -3.85 4.53 -10.36
CA VAL A 30 -3.86 5.78 -9.59
C VAL A 30 -5.20 6.46 -9.76
N HIS A 31 -5.86 6.78 -8.64
CA HIS A 31 -7.04 7.65 -8.61
C HIS A 31 -6.62 9.10 -8.88
N ASP A 32 -7.28 9.78 -9.79
CA ASP A 32 -6.80 11.08 -10.30
C ASP A 32 -6.97 12.25 -9.32
N GLU A 33 -7.84 12.12 -8.33
CA GLU A 33 -8.07 13.17 -7.36
C GLU A 33 -7.00 13.22 -6.27
N VAL A 34 -6.64 14.44 -5.87
CA VAL A 34 -5.78 14.70 -4.71
C VAL A 34 -6.65 14.75 -3.46
N ASN A 35 -6.39 13.84 -2.54
CA ASN A 35 -7.13 13.70 -1.29
C ASN A 35 -6.30 14.18 -0.10
N GLN A 36 -6.97 14.77 0.90
CA GLN A 36 -6.41 15.19 2.18
C GLN A 36 -7.47 14.96 3.26
N ASN A 37 -7.06 14.48 4.42
CA ASN A 37 -7.96 14.18 5.55
C ASN A 37 -9.12 13.29 5.15
N TYR A 38 -8.82 12.03 4.88
CA TYR A 38 -9.79 11.05 4.39
C TYR A 38 -9.71 9.73 5.14
N ARG A 39 -10.78 8.97 5.03
CA ARG A 39 -10.86 7.57 5.42
C ARG A 39 -11.12 6.75 4.16
N LEU A 40 -10.20 5.86 3.86
CA LEU A 40 -10.29 4.91 2.76
C LEU A 40 -10.69 3.54 3.32
N GLU A 41 -11.62 2.91 2.65
CA GLU A 41 -12.00 1.53 2.92
C GLU A 41 -11.79 0.70 1.65
N VAL A 42 -11.13 -0.43 1.80
CA VAL A 42 -10.82 -1.35 0.69
C VAL A 42 -11.16 -2.77 1.14
N GLU A 43 -12.01 -3.46 0.40
CA GLU A 43 -12.19 -4.89 0.53
C GLU A 43 -11.37 -5.60 -0.55
N TYR A 44 -10.52 -6.55 -0.15
CA TYR A 44 -9.62 -7.27 -1.04
C TYR A 44 -9.55 -8.76 -0.71
N ARG A 45 -9.22 -9.57 -1.71
CA ARG A 45 -8.85 -10.98 -1.52
C ARG A 45 -7.82 -11.42 -2.55
N PHE A 46 -7.00 -12.37 -2.16
CA PHE A 46 -6.17 -13.13 -3.09
C PHE A 46 -7.01 -14.27 -3.65
N ALA A 47 -7.43 -14.18 -4.92
CA ALA A 47 -8.29 -15.18 -5.56
C ALA A 47 -7.57 -16.51 -5.82
N GLY A 48 -6.25 -16.49 -5.88
CA GLY A 48 -5.39 -17.64 -6.11
C GLY A 48 -4.26 -17.71 -5.08
N LYS A 49 -3.02 -17.85 -5.56
CA LYS A 49 -1.86 -17.87 -4.68
C LYS A 49 -1.69 -16.50 -4.00
N PRO A 50 -1.71 -16.45 -2.67
CA PRO A 50 -1.50 -15.20 -1.95
C PRO A 50 -0.07 -14.69 -2.17
N GLY A 51 0.11 -13.37 -2.14
CA GLY A 51 1.40 -12.74 -2.37
C GLY A 51 1.38 -11.27 -2.03
N ASN A 52 1.81 -10.43 -2.96
CA ASN A 52 2.04 -9.01 -2.72
C ASN A 52 1.02 -8.11 -3.41
N CYS A 53 0.62 -7.09 -2.69
CA CYS A 53 -0.15 -5.94 -3.13
C CYS A 53 -0.03 -4.83 -2.09
N GLY A 54 -0.46 -3.63 -2.40
CA GLY A 54 -0.47 -2.51 -1.46
C GLY A 54 -1.36 -1.36 -1.91
N VAL A 55 -1.75 -0.55 -0.94
CA VAL A 55 -2.38 0.76 -1.16
C VAL A 55 -1.35 1.84 -0.88
N LEU A 56 -1.13 2.72 -1.85
CA LEU A 56 -0.20 3.83 -1.74
C LEU A 56 -0.98 5.10 -1.43
N VAL A 57 -0.78 5.65 -0.23
CA VAL A 57 -1.41 6.90 0.19
C VAL A 57 -0.51 8.09 -0.09
N HIS A 58 -1.11 9.25 -0.33
CA HIS A 58 -0.42 10.51 -0.63
C HIS A 58 0.53 10.40 -1.84
N SER A 59 0.17 9.59 -2.83
CA SER A 59 0.95 9.42 -4.04
C SER A 59 1.08 10.71 -4.81
N SER A 60 2.30 11.01 -5.27
CA SER A 60 2.60 12.24 -6.01
C SER A 60 3.45 11.95 -7.25
N LYS A 61 4.76 12.16 -7.21
CA LYS A 61 5.66 11.97 -8.34
C LYS A 61 5.68 10.49 -8.77
N PRO A 62 5.31 10.15 -10.01
CA PRO A 62 5.42 8.77 -10.50
C PRO A 62 6.88 8.34 -10.64
N ARG A 63 7.12 7.02 -10.56
CA ARG A 63 8.42 6.38 -10.80
C ARG A 63 9.58 7.00 -10.00
N ALA A 64 9.30 7.41 -8.77
CA ALA A 64 10.24 8.08 -7.90
C ALA A 64 11.27 7.12 -7.27
N LEU A 65 10.94 5.83 -7.18
CA LEU A 65 11.79 4.80 -6.60
C LEU A 65 11.85 3.60 -7.55
N TYR A 66 13.04 3.04 -7.78
CA TYR A 66 13.30 1.92 -8.71
C TYR A 66 12.68 2.13 -10.11
N LYS A 67 12.46 3.39 -10.53
CA LYS A 67 11.76 3.74 -11.78
C LYS A 67 10.36 3.10 -11.91
N MET A 68 9.77 2.68 -10.82
CA MET A 68 8.48 1.99 -10.76
C MET A 68 7.52 2.64 -9.76
N PHE A 69 7.91 2.79 -8.49
CA PHE A 69 7.02 3.21 -7.43
C PHE A 69 6.83 4.73 -7.40
N PRO A 70 5.59 5.22 -7.27
CA PRO A 70 5.35 6.64 -7.05
C PRO A 70 5.80 7.07 -5.66
N LYS A 71 6.19 8.32 -5.50
CA LYS A 71 6.48 8.94 -4.20
C LYS A 71 5.24 8.87 -3.32
N SER A 72 5.30 8.15 -2.18
CA SER A 72 4.13 7.81 -1.34
C SER A 72 4.54 7.15 -0.02
N ILE A 73 3.56 6.89 0.84
CA ILE A 73 3.62 5.84 1.86
C ILE A 73 2.76 4.69 1.38
N GLU A 74 3.31 3.49 1.33
CA GLU A 74 2.55 2.28 1.03
C GLU A 74 2.04 1.65 2.32
N VAL A 75 0.78 1.28 2.33
CA VAL A 75 0.14 0.41 3.32
C VAL A 75 0.08 -0.97 2.71
N GLN A 76 0.90 -1.85 3.22
CA GLN A 76 1.16 -3.18 2.65
C GLN A 76 -0.05 -4.10 2.77
N MET A 77 -0.30 -4.88 1.73
CA MET A 77 -1.26 -5.99 1.67
C MET A 77 -0.55 -7.34 1.44
N TYR A 78 0.77 -7.41 1.62
CA TYR A 78 1.48 -8.68 1.49
C TYR A 78 0.93 -9.68 2.51
N HIS A 79 0.54 -10.87 2.03
CA HIS A 79 -0.07 -11.90 2.87
C HIS A 79 0.76 -12.19 4.12
N LYS A 80 0.12 -12.17 5.28
CA LYS A 80 0.69 -12.25 6.64
C LYS A 80 1.45 -11.00 7.12
N ASN A 81 1.47 -9.93 6.34
CA ASN A 81 2.15 -8.68 6.72
C ASN A 81 1.27 -7.44 6.39
N ALA A 82 -0.05 -7.64 6.34
CA ALA A 82 -0.97 -6.55 6.05
C ALA A 82 -0.87 -5.43 7.09
N GLY A 83 -0.78 -4.20 6.60
CA GLY A 83 -0.68 -3.01 7.43
C GLY A 83 0.74 -2.55 7.75
N ASP A 84 1.79 -3.23 7.29
CA ASP A 84 3.14 -2.65 7.33
C ASP A 84 3.18 -1.35 6.54
N PHE A 85 4.05 -0.41 6.94
CA PHE A 85 4.36 0.76 6.12
C PHE A 85 5.64 0.56 5.31
N TRP A 86 5.61 1.04 4.06
CA TRP A 86 6.80 1.21 3.26
C TRP A 86 6.99 2.67 2.87
N CYS A 87 8.15 3.22 3.23
CA CYS A 87 8.55 4.57 2.87
C CYS A 87 9.05 4.61 1.42
N ILE A 88 8.38 5.36 0.56
CA ILE A 88 8.75 5.51 -0.86
C ILE A 88 8.99 6.99 -1.15
N VAL A 89 10.22 7.45 -0.88
CA VAL A 89 10.63 8.87 -0.98
C VAL A 89 9.82 9.82 -0.08
N GLU A 90 8.91 9.27 0.70
CA GLU A 90 8.20 9.89 1.82
C GLU A 90 8.54 9.13 3.11
N ASN A 91 8.40 9.77 4.24
CA ASN A 91 8.71 9.18 5.53
C ASN A 91 7.54 9.31 6.51
N ILE A 92 7.50 8.40 7.47
CA ILE A 92 6.55 8.40 8.57
C ILE A 92 7.24 7.87 9.83
N THR A 93 6.85 8.37 10.98
CA THR A 93 7.39 7.94 12.27
C THR A 93 6.34 7.14 13.02
N VAL A 94 6.73 6.04 13.61
CA VAL A 94 5.86 5.18 14.43
C VAL A 94 6.44 5.02 15.84
N PRO A 95 5.63 4.66 16.84
CA PRO A 95 6.16 4.25 18.14
C PRO A 95 7.11 3.05 18.02
N ASN A 96 8.16 3.03 18.82
CA ASN A 96 9.16 1.95 18.86
C ASN A 96 9.87 1.72 17.50
N MET A 97 10.26 2.79 16.82
CA MET A 97 10.88 2.76 15.49
C MET A 97 12.01 1.73 15.36
N VAL A 98 12.95 1.69 16.31
CA VAL A 98 14.09 0.76 16.26
C VAL A 98 13.64 -0.70 16.22
N LYS A 99 12.63 -1.06 17.04
CA LYS A 99 12.06 -2.42 17.05
C LYS A 99 11.38 -2.77 15.72
N ARG A 100 10.74 -1.78 15.08
CA ARG A 100 9.86 -2.00 13.93
C ARG A 100 10.53 -1.72 12.59
N ARG A 101 11.64 -0.98 12.57
CA ARG A 101 12.39 -0.62 11.34
C ARG A 101 13.85 -1.05 11.36
N GLY A 102 14.33 -1.60 12.49
CA GLY A 102 15.73 -1.96 12.67
C GLY A 102 16.61 -0.78 13.09
N PRO A 103 17.95 -0.94 13.02
CA PRO A 103 18.90 0.07 13.45
C PRO A 103 18.77 1.39 12.70
N GLU A 104 18.76 2.51 13.43
CA GLU A 104 18.54 3.86 12.89
C GLU A 104 19.52 4.23 11.76
N LYS A 105 20.78 3.81 11.86
CA LYS A 105 21.81 4.05 10.83
C LYS A 105 21.44 3.50 9.43
N ASN A 106 20.51 2.55 9.37
CA ASN A 106 20.06 1.94 8.11
C ASN A 106 18.80 2.60 7.54
N TRP A 107 18.09 3.44 8.32
CA TRP A 107 16.83 4.04 7.87
C TRP A 107 17.02 4.94 6.66
N GLY A 108 16.00 4.97 5.84
CA GLY A 108 15.91 5.88 4.71
C GLY A 108 14.66 5.66 3.87
N ILE A 109 14.55 6.43 2.82
CA ILE A 109 13.36 6.49 1.96
C ILE A 109 13.70 6.20 0.49
N THR A 110 14.96 5.88 0.22
CA THR A 110 15.50 5.64 -1.12
C THR A 110 15.98 4.19 -1.26
N GLU A 111 16.48 3.86 -2.44
CA GLU A 111 17.01 2.53 -2.76
C GLU A 111 18.10 2.08 -1.79
N GLY A 112 18.10 0.80 -1.44
CA GLY A 112 19.10 0.20 -0.55
C GLY A 112 18.95 0.55 0.94
N LYS A 113 17.97 1.35 1.34
CA LYS A 113 17.72 1.72 2.73
C LYS A 113 16.62 0.87 3.37
N ALA A 114 16.62 0.82 4.72
CA ALA A 114 15.54 0.20 5.48
C ALA A 114 14.29 1.10 5.39
N ARG A 115 13.37 0.74 4.50
CA ARG A 115 12.14 1.49 4.20
C ARG A 115 10.89 0.90 4.82
N ARG A 116 10.92 -0.40 5.16
CA ARG A 116 9.80 -1.12 5.77
C ARG A 116 9.72 -0.82 7.26
N ILE A 117 8.52 -0.59 7.73
CA ILE A 117 8.17 -0.42 9.14
C ILE A 117 7.09 -1.46 9.47
N LEU A 118 7.42 -2.42 10.31
CA LEU A 118 6.53 -3.51 10.67
C LEU A 118 5.25 -2.98 11.33
N ASN A 119 4.14 -3.68 11.13
CA ASN A 119 2.87 -3.45 11.82
C ASN A 119 2.99 -3.78 13.33
N LEU A 120 1.90 -3.62 14.07
CA LEU A 120 1.81 -3.91 15.49
C LEU A 120 1.52 -5.40 15.77
N THR A 121 0.84 -6.06 14.84
CA THR A 121 0.39 -7.44 14.98
C THR A 121 0.13 -8.07 13.60
N ASP A 122 0.51 -9.33 13.46
CA ASP A 122 0.16 -10.20 12.35
C ASP A 122 -1.07 -11.06 12.69
N GLY A 123 -1.62 -11.75 11.71
CA GLY A 123 -2.73 -12.69 11.91
C GLY A 123 -4.12 -12.06 11.90
N SER A 124 -4.25 -10.77 11.55
CA SER A 124 -5.55 -10.11 11.36
C SER A 124 -6.22 -10.44 10.03
N GLU A 125 -5.47 -11.01 9.08
CA GLU A 125 -6.01 -11.44 7.79
C GLU A 125 -6.75 -12.77 7.91
N LYS A 126 -7.75 -12.93 7.05
CA LYS A 126 -8.44 -14.20 6.86
C LYS A 126 -7.65 -15.12 5.93
N GLU A 127 -8.09 -16.37 5.83
CA GLU A 127 -7.49 -17.34 4.93
C GLU A 127 -7.54 -16.88 3.45
N PRO A 128 -6.57 -17.30 2.62
CA PRO A 128 -6.60 -17.02 1.19
C PRO A 128 -7.94 -17.40 0.54
N GLY A 129 -8.47 -16.52 -0.29
CA GLY A 129 -9.79 -16.66 -0.90
C GLY A 129 -10.91 -15.91 -0.16
N ASP A 130 -10.74 -15.64 1.12
CA ASP A 130 -11.69 -14.87 1.89
C ASP A 130 -11.46 -13.36 1.76
N TRP A 131 -12.57 -12.59 1.86
CA TRP A 131 -12.53 -11.14 1.79
C TRP A 131 -11.98 -10.52 3.07
N ASN A 132 -10.91 -9.76 2.92
CA ASN A 132 -10.36 -8.89 3.95
C ASN A 132 -10.86 -7.45 3.76
N ARG A 133 -11.02 -6.75 4.87
CA ARG A 133 -11.37 -5.33 4.90
C ARG A 133 -10.24 -4.54 5.53
N MET A 134 -9.60 -3.68 4.75
CA MET A 134 -8.61 -2.73 5.22
C MET A 134 -9.23 -1.34 5.31
N VAL A 135 -8.98 -0.65 6.42
CA VAL A 135 -9.37 0.74 6.62
C VAL A 135 -8.10 1.56 6.87
N ILE A 136 -7.94 2.65 6.12
CA ILE A 136 -6.82 3.57 6.26
C ILE A 136 -7.39 4.95 6.53
N GLU A 137 -7.03 5.53 7.66
CA GLU A 137 -7.39 6.90 8.02
C GLU A 137 -6.16 7.79 7.93
N CYS A 138 -6.24 8.80 7.07
CA CYS A 138 -5.23 9.83 6.91
C CYS A 138 -5.78 11.15 7.44
N LEU A 139 -5.24 11.64 8.55
CA LEU A 139 -5.64 12.90 9.16
C LEU A 139 -4.42 13.75 9.49
N ASN A 140 -4.31 14.93 8.87
CA ASN A 140 -3.13 15.78 8.96
C ASN A 140 -1.84 15.04 8.55
N ASP A 141 -0.94 14.81 9.49
CA ASP A 141 0.31 14.08 9.30
C ASP A 141 0.29 12.66 9.87
N GLN A 142 -0.91 12.15 10.19
CA GLN A 142 -1.10 10.83 10.77
C GLN A 142 -1.71 9.86 9.77
N VAL A 143 -1.29 8.60 9.87
CA VAL A 143 -1.88 7.47 9.15
C VAL A 143 -2.17 6.36 10.14
N LYS A 144 -3.41 5.87 10.16
CA LYS A 144 -3.87 4.75 10.98
C LYS A 144 -4.44 3.66 10.09
N VAL A 145 -4.21 2.41 10.46
CA VAL A 145 -4.62 1.25 9.65
C VAL A 145 -5.30 0.21 10.52
N TRP A 146 -6.42 -0.31 10.02
CA TRP A 146 -7.13 -1.47 10.57
C TRP A 146 -7.27 -2.54 9.50
N VAL A 147 -7.16 -3.81 9.90
CA VAL A 147 -7.42 -4.98 9.06
C VAL A 147 -8.44 -5.86 9.79
N ASN A 148 -9.58 -6.10 9.16
CA ASN A 148 -10.70 -6.86 9.71
C ASN A 148 -11.18 -6.39 11.11
N GLY A 149 -10.99 -5.12 11.41
CA GLY A 149 -11.35 -4.49 12.70
C GLY A 149 -10.19 -4.36 13.67
N ASP A 150 -9.12 -5.11 13.49
CA ASP A 150 -7.92 -5.01 14.33
C ASP A 150 -7.09 -3.77 13.97
N PHE A 151 -6.68 -3.01 14.99
CA PHE A 151 -5.79 -1.86 14.81
C PHE A 151 -4.36 -2.35 14.61
N VAL A 152 -3.90 -2.35 13.36
CA VAL A 152 -2.64 -2.99 12.98
C VAL A 152 -1.48 -2.03 12.83
N ASN A 153 -1.71 -0.75 12.60
CA ASN A 153 -0.62 0.22 12.48
C ASN A 153 -1.06 1.66 12.70
N HIS A 154 -0.13 2.48 13.18
CA HIS A 154 -0.30 3.93 13.15
C HIS A 154 1.07 4.63 13.11
N GLY A 155 1.10 5.77 12.45
CA GLY A 155 2.26 6.65 12.38
C GLY A 155 1.85 8.11 12.37
N SER A 156 2.83 8.97 12.64
CA SER A 156 2.71 10.42 12.61
C SER A 156 3.94 11.05 11.96
N LYS A 157 3.96 12.37 11.85
CA LYS A 157 5.03 13.10 11.16
C LYS A 157 5.25 12.59 9.74
N CYS A 158 4.15 12.18 9.08
CA CYS A 158 4.19 11.85 7.67
C CYS A 158 4.63 13.08 6.88
N THR A 159 5.64 12.93 6.04
CA THR A 159 6.20 14.03 5.24
C THR A 159 5.24 14.51 4.15
N ALA A 160 4.34 13.64 3.68
CA ALA A 160 3.22 13.99 2.81
C ALA A 160 1.91 14.00 3.60
N ARG A 161 1.07 15.03 3.39
CA ARG A 161 -0.23 15.21 4.06
C ARG A 161 -1.41 15.16 3.10
N LYS A 162 -1.14 15.10 1.80
CA LYS A 162 -2.10 15.03 0.70
C LYS A 162 -1.47 14.37 -0.50
N GLY A 163 -2.28 13.81 -1.35
CA GLY A 163 -1.85 13.20 -2.60
C GLY A 163 -2.92 12.30 -3.19
N LYS A 164 -2.58 11.62 -4.25
CA LYS A 164 -3.44 10.63 -4.90
C LYS A 164 -3.42 9.31 -4.14
N ILE A 165 -4.41 8.49 -4.37
CA ILE A 165 -4.46 7.11 -3.87
C ILE A 165 -4.10 6.19 -5.03
N ALA A 166 -3.26 5.19 -4.79
CA ALA A 166 -2.93 4.20 -5.80
C ALA A 166 -3.03 2.78 -5.24
N ILE A 167 -3.34 1.84 -6.12
CA ILE A 167 -3.31 0.39 -5.85
C ILE A 167 -2.19 -0.23 -6.69
N GLN A 168 -1.45 -1.14 -6.09
CA GLN A 168 -0.30 -1.78 -6.67
C GLN A 168 -0.67 -3.09 -7.38
N ALA A 169 0.04 -3.39 -8.47
CA ALA A 169 0.11 -4.71 -9.07
C ALA A 169 1.55 -5.22 -8.92
N GLU A 170 1.76 -6.25 -8.10
CA GLU A 170 3.09 -6.78 -7.79
C GLU A 170 3.08 -8.29 -7.56
N GLY A 171 2.93 -9.03 -8.65
CA GLY A 171 3.19 -10.47 -8.71
C GLY A 171 2.01 -11.37 -8.31
N SER A 172 0.95 -10.87 -7.71
CA SER A 172 -0.21 -11.68 -7.31
C SER A 172 -1.51 -11.12 -7.84
N GLU A 173 -2.43 -12.00 -8.21
CA GLU A 173 -3.79 -11.59 -8.55
C GLU A 173 -4.56 -11.23 -7.28
N VAL A 174 -5.12 -10.02 -7.28
CA VAL A 174 -5.91 -9.49 -6.17
C VAL A 174 -7.20 -8.91 -6.70
N GLU A 175 -8.31 -9.33 -6.12
CA GLU A 175 -9.62 -8.77 -6.40
C GLU A 175 -9.99 -7.72 -5.36
N PHE A 176 -10.61 -6.64 -5.83
CA PHE A 176 -11.07 -5.53 -5.01
C PHE A 176 -12.54 -5.25 -5.26
N ARG A 177 -13.24 -4.94 -4.18
CA ARG A 177 -14.61 -4.42 -4.19
C ARG A 177 -14.75 -3.34 -3.13
N LYS A 178 -15.71 -2.40 -3.33
CA LYS A 178 -16.05 -1.29 -2.43
C LYS A 178 -14.96 -0.25 -2.24
#